data_479c7fe1145afed2064b480c58588f77
#
_entry.id   479c7fe1145afed2064b480c58588f77
#
_cell.length_a   1.000
_cell.length_b   1.000
_cell.length_c   1.000
_cell.angle_alpha   90.00
_cell.angle_beta   90.00
_cell.angle_gamma   90.00
#
_symmetry.space_group_name_H-M   'P 1'
#
loop_
_entity.id
_entity.type
_entity.pdbx_description
1 polymer ?
#
loop_
_entity_poly.entity_id
_entity_poly.type
_entity_poly.pdbx_seq_one_letter_code
_entity_poly.pdbx_strand_id
1 'polypeptide(L)'
;MKHLNLILIILILSCCPLHPAYAFFDKDIRLLTMRDGLADNTIPCIYKDEDGFMWFGTDDGLSRYDGKTIQNFKPADTYASVAAIVRLSDDFLGIVSDGYLYYFNRKQETFLPIHTESDTAIGVFNVLPVDDSSFWGISGNRLILCQWEIQQGKEEEKTAVRVRIQKT
;
A
#
# COMPACT_ATOMS: atom_id res chain seq x y z
N MET A 1 -55.91 33.53 -24.79
CA MET A 1 -54.43 33.42 -24.93
C MET A 1 -53.72 33.13 -23.61
N LYS A 2 -54.20 33.66 -22.44
CA LYS A 2 -53.52 33.39 -21.14
C LYS A 2 -53.59 31.92 -20.68
N HIS A 3 -54.68 31.19 -20.96
CA HIS A 3 -54.85 29.80 -20.57
C HIS A 3 -54.04 28.80 -21.44
N LEU A 4 -53.78 29.18 -22.73
CA LEU A 4 -52.98 28.36 -23.63
C LEU A 4 -51.53 28.34 -23.18
N ASN A 5 -51.00 29.48 -22.73
CA ASN A 5 -49.62 29.56 -22.20
C ASN A 5 -49.43 28.77 -20.90
N LEU A 6 -50.43 28.73 -20.02
CA LEU A 6 -50.38 27.96 -18.77
C LEU A 6 -50.35 26.46 -19.04
N ILE A 7 -51.14 25.98 -20.01
CA ILE A 7 -51.16 24.55 -20.41
C ILE A 7 -49.84 24.16 -21.04
N LEU A 8 -49.22 25.03 -21.83
CA LEU A 8 -47.91 24.78 -22.44
C LEU A 8 -46.78 24.65 -21.38
N ILE A 9 -46.83 25.52 -20.37
CA ILE A 9 -45.89 25.49 -19.24
C ILE A 9 -46.01 24.18 -18.44
N ILE A 10 -47.25 23.75 -18.16
CA ILE A 10 -47.50 22.48 -17.44
C ILE A 10 -47.03 21.28 -18.26
N LEU A 11 -47.22 21.29 -19.59
CA LEU A 11 -46.73 20.24 -20.49
C LEU A 11 -45.21 20.17 -20.55
N ILE A 12 -44.52 21.30 -20.52
CA ILE A 12 -43.05 21.38 -20.53
C ILE A 12 -42.50 20.87 -19.17
N LEU A 13 -43.12 21.22 -18.05
CA LEU A 13 -42.72 20.69 -16.73
C LEU A 13 -42.98 19.17 -16.60
N SER A 14 -44.02 18.65 -17.23
CA SER A 14 -44.35 17.22 -17.22
C SER A 14 -43.40 16.38 -18.08
N CYS A 15 -42.76 17.00 -19.09
CA CYS A 15 -41.83 16.33 -19.98
C CYS A 15 -40.37 16.36 -19.48
N CYS A 16 -40.12 17.04 -18.32
CA CYS A 16 -38.83 16.96 -17.67
C CYS A 16 -38.72 15.58 -16.99
N PRO A 17 -37.95 14.61 -17.54
CA PRO A 17 -37.74 13.37 -16.82
C PRO A 17 -37.08 13.75 -15.50
N LEU A 18 -37.81 13.60 -14.39
CA LEU A 18 -37.20 13.50 -13.07
C LEU A 18 -36.25 12.30 -13.15
N HIS A 19 -35.05 12.54 -13.63
CA HIS A 19 -33.99 11.56 -13.44
C HIS A 19 -33.87 11.42 -11.92
N PRO A 20 -34.17 10.26 -11.35
CA PRO A 20 -33.83 10.03 -9.97
C PRO A 20 -32.32 10.27 -9.93
N ALA A 21 -31.88 11.26 -9.15
CA ALA A 21 -30.51 11.34 -8.74
C ALA A 21 -30.26 10.03 -8.00
N TYR A 22 -29.81 9.00 -8.75
CA TYR A 22 -29.26 7.81 -8.12
C TYR A 22 -28.09 8.32 -7.29
N ALA A 23 -28.37 8.47 -6.00
CA ALA A 23 -27.30 8.60 -5.04
C ALA A 23 -26.37 7.41 -5.32
N PHE A 24 -25.16 7.74 -5.80
CA PHE A 24 -24.10 6.80 -6.10
C PHE A 24 -23.53 6.24 -4.78
N PHE A 25 -24.45 5.87 -3.89
CA PHE A 25 -24.14 5.43 -2.55
C PHE A 25 -24.68 4.01 -2.36
N ASP A 26 -23.77 3.13 -1.97
CA ASP A 26 -24.03 2.02 -1.08
C ASP A 26 -24.07 0.58 -1.64
N LYS A 27 -23.79 0.30 -2.92
CA LYS A 27 -23.66 -1.11 -3.34
C LYS A 27 -22.23 -1.61 -3.54
N ASP A 28 -21.25 -0.70 -3.69
CA ASP A 28 -19.87 -1.06 -4.05
C ASP A 28 -18.83 -0.70 -2.97
N ILE A 29 -19.26 -0.15 -1.82
CA ILE A 29 -18.37 0.16 -0.71
C ILE A 29 -18.35 -1.02 0.26
N ARG A 30 -17.21 -1.68 0.37
CA ARG A 30 -16.95 -2.71 1.37
C ARG A 30 -15.98 -2.18 2.43
N LEU A 31 -16.45 -2.13 3.67
CA LEU A 31 -15.60 -1.82 4.80
C LEU A 31 -14.87 -3.10 5.23
N LEU A 32 -13.53 -3.06 5.24
CA LEU A 32 -12.69 -4.12 5.80
C LEU A 32 -12.19 -3.71 7.18
N THR A 33 -12.29 -4.59 8.13
CA THR A 33 -11.92 -4.39 9.53
C THR A 33 -11.21 -5.61 10.10
N MET A 34 -10.75 -5.53 11.35
CA MET A 34 -10.23 -6.70 12.09
C MET A 34 -11.26 -7.85 12.17
N ARG A 35 -12.57 -7.56 12.10
CA ARG A 35 -13.60 -8.60 12.05
C ARG A 35 -13.60 -9.38 10.74
N ASP A 36 -13.09 -8.78 9.68
CA ASP A 36 -12.92 -9.39 8.37
C ASP A 36 -11.54 -10.06 8.22
N GLY A 37 -10.67 -9.91 9.22
CA GLY A 37 -9.36 -10.54 9.29
C GLY A 37 -8.17 -9.59 9.18
N LEU A 38 -8.34 -8.26 9.10
CA LEU A 38 -7.20 -7.33 9.15
C LEU A 38 -6.43 -7.47 10.46
N ALA A 39 -5.11 -7.28 10.41
CA ALA A 39 -4.27 -7.33 11.60
C ALA A 39 -4.59 -6.19 12.57
N ASP A 40 -4.87 -4.99 12.06
CA ASP A 40 -5.37 -3.84 12.82
C ASP A 40 -6.29 -2.97 11.97
N ASN A 41 -7.11 -2.10 12.60
CA ASN A 41 -7.97 -1.15 11.92
C ASN A 41 -7.26 0.15 11.53
N THR A 42 -6.09 0.43 12.10
CA THR A 42 -5.24 1.55 11.71
C THR A 42 -4.42 1.15 10.51
N ILE A 43 -4.63 1.83 9.39
CA ILE A 43 -4.00 1.49 8.10
C ILE A 43 -3.19 2.67 7.59
N PRO A 44 -1.91 2.78 7.97
CA PRO A 44 -1.03 3.85 7.52
C PRO A 44 -0.77 3.85 6.01
N CYS A 45 -0.74 2.68 5.37
CA CYS A 45 -0.45 2.59 3.94
C CYS A 45 -1.19 1.44 3.25
N ILE A 46 -1.39 1.61 1.95
CA ILE A 46 -2.03 0.63 1.07
C ILE A 46 -1.20 0.51 -0.20
N TYR A 47 -1.01 -0.71 -0.68
CA TYR A 47 -0.34 -1.01 -1.93
C TYR A 47 -1.12 -2.08 -2.69
N LYS A 48 -1.28 -1.90 -4.01
CA LYS A 48 -1.84 -2.92 -4.90
C LYS A 48 -0.73 -3.48 -5.77
N ASP A 49 -0.54 -4.79 -5.74
CA ASP A 49 0.45 -5.44 -6.58
C ASP A 49 -0.10 -5.80 -7.98
N GLU A 50 0.80 -6.29 -8.83
CA GLU A 50 0.49 -6.64 -10.23
C GLU A 50 -0.36 -7.92 -10.34
N ASP A 51 -0.31 -8.79 -9.33
CA ASP A 51 -1.15 -10.00 -9.25
C ASP A 51 -2.58 -9.68 -8.79
N GLY A 52 -2.83 -8.42 -8.41
CA GLY A 52 -4.14 -7.92 -8.00
C GLY A 52 -4.41 -8.01 -6.50
N PHE A 53 -3.45 -8.46 -5.69
CA PHE A 53 -3.57 -8.43 -4.23
C PHE A 53 -3.51 -7.00 -3.71
N MET A 54 -4.33 -6.73 -2.71
CA MET A 54 -4.25 -5.50 -1.93
C MET A 54 -3.45 -5.77 -0.66
N TRP A 55 -2.43 -4.96 -0.43
CA TRP A 55 -1.58 -5.01 0.75
C TRP A 55 -1.89 -3.82 1.64
N PHE A 56 -2.14 -4.10 2.91
CA PHE A 56 -2.42 -3.08 3.92
C PHE A 56 -1.31 -3.12 4.96
N GLY A 57 -0.55 -2.05 5.07
CA GLY A 57 0.29 -1.83 6.23
C GLY A 57 -0.61 -1.41 7.38
N THR A 58 -0.50 -2.09 8.51
CA THR A 58 -1.30 -1.83 9.70
C THR A 58 -0.42 -1.55 10.91
N ASP A 59 -1.01 -1.10 12.01
CA ASP A 59 -0.26 -0.93 13.27
C ASP A 59 0.14 -2.25 13.92
N ASP A 60 -0.34 -3.41 13.43
CA ASP A 60 0.03 -4.74 13.91
C ASP A 60 0.49 -5.70 12.79
N GLY A 61 1.16 -5.18 11.78
CA GLY A 61 1.75 -5.97 10.71
C GLY A 61 1.24 -5.66 9.32
N LEU A 62 1.48 -6.60 8.42
CA LEU A 62 1.12 -6.53 7.01
C LEU A 62 -0.05 -7.47 6.73
N SER A 63 -1.11 -6.96 6.11
CA SER A 63 -2.27 -7.76 5.69
C SER A 63 -2.32 -7.83 4.17
N ARG A 64 -2.51 -9.03 3.61
CA ARG A 64 -2.74 -9.26 2.17
C ARG A 64 -4.17 -9.70 1.93
N TYR A 65 -4.85 -9.05 1.02
CA TYR A 65 -6.22 -9.34 0.63
C TYR A 65 -6.30 -9.75 -0.86
N ASP A 66 -6.89 -10.89 -1.12
CA ASP A 66 -7.06 -11.47 -2.46
C ASP A 66 -8.42 -11.14 -3.12
N GLY A 67 -9.21 -10.25 -2.51
CA GLY A 67 -10.59 -9.95 -2.90
C GLY A 67 -11.62 -10.76 -2.13
N LYS A 68 -11.22 -11.78 -1.36
CA LYS A 68 -12.09 -12.68 -0.63
C LYS A 68 -11.62 -12.94 0.80
N THR A 69 -10.34 -13.24 0.98
CA THR A 69 -9.72 -13.60 2.27
C THR A 69 -8.56 -12.67 2.60
N ILE A 70 -8.30 -12.50 3.89
CA ILE A 70 -7.17 -11.72 4.39
C ILE A 70 -6.20 -12.66 5.08
N GLN A 71 -4.91 -12.50 4.76
CA GLN A 71 -3.79 -13.20 5.38
C GLN A 71 -2.86 -12.18 6.01
N ASN A 72 -2.41 -12.43 7.24
CA ASN A 72 -1.59 -11.52 8.01
C ASN A 72 -0.17 -12.04 8.16
N PHE A 73 0.79 -11.12 8.09
CA PHE A 73 2.21 -11.37 8.23
C PHE A 73 2.79 -10.38 9.24
N LYS A 74 3.66 -10.85 10.09
CA LYS A 74 4.28 -10.04 11.12
C LYS A 74 5.78 -10.34 11.18
N PRO A 75 6.65 -9.31 11.24
CA PRO A 75 8.06 -9.54 11.55
C PRO A 75 8.17 -10.24 12.91
N ALA A 76 9.07 -11.21 13.04
CA ALA A 76 9.30 -11.86 14.31
C ALA A 76 9.80 -10.83 15.34
N ASP A 77 9.25 -10.86 16.55
CA ASP A 77 9.72 -10.18 17.75
C ASP A 77 9.53 -8.66 17.87
N THR A 78 8.69 -7.98 17.04
CA THR A 78 8.49 -6.54 17.18
C THR A 78 7.02 -6.13 17.17
N TYR A 79 6.72 -4.98 17.77
CA TYR A 79 5.57 -4.16 17.39
C TYR A 79 5.77 -3.85 15.91
N ALA A 80 4.82 -4.24 15.09
CA ALA A 80 5.05 -4.31 13.65
C ALA A 80 4.21 -3.28 12.90
N SER A 81 4.23 -2.01 13.35
CA SER A 81 3.55 -0.96 12.59
C SER A 81 4.22 -0.77 11.23
N VAL A 82 3.48 -1.08 10.17
CA VAL A 82 3.94 -0.95 8.78
C VAL A 82 3.52 0.40 8.23
N ALA A 83 4.47 1.31 8.13
CA ALA A 83 4.25 2.69 7.71
C ALA A 83 4.30 2.91 6.19
N ALA A 84 5.04 2.07 5.46
CA ALA A 84 5.13 2.16 4.01
C ALA A 84 5.41 0.80 3.37
N ILE A 85 4.90 0.65 2.14
CA ILE A 85 5.10 -0.51 1.28
C ILE A 85 5.55 0.00 -0.08
N VAL A 86 6.65 -0.56 -0.62
CA VAL A 86 7.16 -0.25 -1.95
C VAL A 86 7.48 -1.54 -2.70
N ARG A 87 7.33 -1.54 -4.01
CA ARG A 87 7.77 -2.66 -4.85
C ARG A 87 9.29 -2.63 -4.96
N LEU A 88 9.96 -3.77 -4.73
CA LEU A 88 11.37 -3.96 -5.03
C LEU A 88 11.56 -4.82 -6.29
N SER A 89 10.73 -5.85 -6.43
CA SER A 89 10.66 -6.73 -7.60
C SER A 89 9.36 -7.53 -7.57
N ASP A 90 9.18 -8.46 -8.50
CA ASP A 90 8.00 -9.34 -8.52
C ASP A 90 7.91 -10.22 -7.26
N ASP A 91 9.04 -10.61 -6.71
CA ASP A 91 9.12 -11.50 -5.55
C ASP A 91 9.26 -10.77 -4.20
N PHE A 92 9.64 -9.48 -4.22
CA PHE A 92 10.00 -8.75 -3.01
C PHE A 92 9.28 -7.41 -2.87
N LEU A 93 8.76 -7.16 -1.67
CA LEU A 93 8.26 -5.85 -1.25
C LEU A 93 9.24 -5.23 -0.25
N GLY A 94 9.50 -3.94 -0.38
CA GLY A 94 10.17 -3.14 0.65
C GLY A 94 9.13 -2.67 1.65
N ILE A 95 9.43 -2.86 2.93
CA ILE A 95 8.53 -2.57 4.03
C ILE A 95 9.25 -1.66 5.02
N VAL A 96 8.66 -0.52 5.34
CA VAL A 96 9.10 0.30 6.47
C VAL A 96 8.25 -0.07 7.67
N SER A 97 8.89 -0.64 8.69
CA SER A 97 8.26 -1.03 9.95
C SER A 97 9.06 -0.49 11.12
N ASP A 98 8.39 0.18 12.07
CA ASP A 98 9.00 0.78 13.26
C ASP A 98 10.21 1.69 12.94
N GLY A 99 10.21 2.35 11.79
CA GLY A 99 11.29 3.21 11.32
C GLY A 99 12.49 2.45 10.72
N TYR A 100 12.41 1.17 10.51
CA TYR A 100 13.43 0.35 9.85
C TYR A 100 12.95 -0.20 8.52
N LEU A 101 13.88 -0.46 7.63
CA LEU A 101 13.61 -1.00 6.30
C LEU A 101 13.82 -2.50 6.30
N TYR A 102 12.79 -3.21 5.87
CA TYR A 102 12.78 -4.66 5.67
C TYR A 102 12.44 -4.97 4.22
N TYR A 103 12.76 -6.17 3.75
CA TYR A 103 12.10 -6.73 2.59
C TYR A 103 11.23 -7.92 2.99
N PHE A 104 10.09 -8.03 2.32
CA PHE A 104 9.18 -9.15 2.46
C PHE A 104 9.30 -10.02 1.22
N ASN A 105 9.69 -11.29 1.42
CA ASN A 105 9.71 -12.29 0.36
C ASN A 105 8.30 -12.84 0.17
N ARG A 106 7.67 -12.53 -0.96
CA ARG A 106 6.28 -12.92 -1.26
C ARG A 106 6.11 -14.44 -1.42
N LYS A 107 7.15 -15.16 -1.86
CA LYS A 107 7.12 -16.63 -2.04
C LYS A 107 7.30 -17.38 -0.73
N GLN A 108 8.22 -16.91 0.09
CA GLN A 108 8.51 -17.53 1.39
C GLN A 108 7.66 -16.97 2.53
N GLU A 109 6.93 -15.87 2.27
CA GLU A 109 6.08 -15.16 3.22
C GLU A 109 6.85 -14.73 4.49
N THR A 110 8.10 -14.30 4.31
CA THR A 110 9.00 -13.94 5.40
C THR A 110 9.52 -12.53 5.28
N PHE A 111 9.72 -11.90 6.44
CA PHE A 111 10.40 -10.62 6.57
C PHE A 111 11.89 -10.83 6.82
N LEU A 112 12.72 -10.06 6.15
CA LEU A 112 14.15 -10.04 6.35
C LEU A 112 14.63 -8.59 6.41
N PRO A 113 15.55 -8.24 7.34
CA PRO A 113 16.05 -6.87 7.43
C PRO A 113 16.87 -6.49 6.20
N ILE A 114 16.76 -5.23 5.77
CA ILE A 114 17.64 -4.67 4.75
C ILE A 114 18.82 -4.00 5.45
N HIS A 115 20.01 -4.35 5.03
CA HIS A 115 21.26 -3.79 5.54
C HIS A 115 21.90 -2.85 4.51
N THR A 116 22.61 -1.83 4.99
CA THR A 116 23.48 -1.01 4.15
C THR A 116 24.72 -1.80 3.73
N GLU A 117 25.54 -1.24 2.83
CA GLU A 117 26.85 -1.78 2.50
C GLU A 117 27.78 -1.92 3.73
N SER A 118 27.53 -1.15 4.78
CA SER A 118 28.25 -1.21 6.07
C SER A 118 27.61 -2.16 7.10
N ASP A 119 26.68 -2.99 6.68
CA ASP A 119 25.95 -3.97 7.52
C ASP A 119 25.19 -3.34 8.70
N THR A 120 24.72 -2.12 8.52
CA THR A 120 23.90 -1.41 9.50
C THR A 120 22.46 -1.33 9.06
N ALA A 121 21.51 -1.50 9.99
CA ALA A 121 20.11 -1.27 9.72
C ALA A 121 19.85 0.19 9.36
N ILE A 122 18.95 0.42 8.40
CA ILE A 122 18.62 1.76 7.94
C ILE A 122 17.34 2.21 8.64
N GLY A 123 17.45 3.28 9.44
CA GLY A 123 16.29 4.01 9.93
C GLY A 123 15.73 4.88 8.83
N VAL A 124 14.52 4.57 8.34
CA VAL A 124 13.85 5.31 7.28
C VAL A 124 12.41 5.56 7.68
N PHE A 125 11.99 6.80 7.53
CA PHE A 125 10.60 7.22 7.67
C PHE A 125 10.11 7.73 6.32
N ASN A 126 8.87 7.50 5.98
CA ASN A 126 8.25 7.92 4.73
C ASN A 126 9.09 7.58 3.48
N VAL A 127 8.54 6.75 2.66
CA VAL A 127 9.20 6.28 1.44
C VAL A 127 8.37 6.69 0.24
N LEU A 128 9.04 7.29 -0.76
CA LEU A 128 8.44 7.67 -2.03
C LEU A 128 9.19 6.95 -3.16
N PRO A 129 8.58 6.01 -3.86
CA PRO A 129 9.18 5.37 -5.02
C PRO A 129 9.55 6.39 -6.09
N VAL A 130 10.71 6.22 -6.71
CA VAL A 130 11.18 7.00 -7.86
C VAL A 130 11.06 6.17 -9.12
N ASP A 131 11.58 4.96 -9.09
CA ASP A 131 11.56 3.97 -10.15
C ASP A 131 11.64 2.55 -9.56
N ASP A 132 11.79 1.52 -10.43
CA ASP A 132 11.85 0.12 -10.04
C ASP A 132 13.11 -0.26 -9.24
N SER A 133 14.04 0.66 -9.02
CA SER A 133 15.31 0.40 -8.34
C SER A 133 15.66 1.43 -7.27
N SER A 134 14.85 2.47 -7.10
CA SER A 134 15.17 3.56 -6.20
C SER A 134 13.94 4.18 -5.53
N PHE A 135 14.15 4.75 -4.34
CA PHE A 135 13.15 5.51 -3.60
C PHE A 135 13.79 6.64 -2.80
N TRP A 136 13.04 7.71 -2.60
CA TRP A 136 13.36 8.71 -1.60
C TRP A 136 12.88 8.27 -0.24
N GLY A 137 13.68 8.53 0.79
CA GLY A 137 13.33 8.29 2.18
C GLY A 137 13.82 9.41 3.09
N ILE A 138 13.27 9.49 4.28
CA ILE A 138 13.72 10.40 5.33
C ILE A 138 14.43 9.56 6.39
N SER A 139 15.70 9.92 6.69
CA SER A 139 16.47 9.31 7.76
C SER A 139 16.91 10.40 8.74
N GLY A 140 16.38 10.37 9.95
CA GLY A 140 16.50 11.45 10.91
C GLY A 140 15.91 12.75 10.34
N ASN A 141 16.75 13.78 10.10
CA ASN A 141 16.36 15.06 9.49
C ASN A 141 16.90 15.23 8.05
N ARG A 142 17.28 14.15 7.38
CA ARG A 142 17.88 14.17 6.05
C ARG A 142 16.99 13.44 5.05
N LEU A 143 16.89 14.02 3.86
CA LEU A 143 16.36 13.34 2.69
C LEU A 143 17.48 12.48 2.10
N ILE A 144 17.19 11.22 1.85
CA ILE A 144 18.14 10.27 1.28
C ILE A 144 17.54 9.61 0.03
N LEU A 145 18.35 9.44 -1.00
CA LEU A 145 18.00 8.60 -2.14
C LEU A 145 18.60 7.21 -1.89
N CYS A 146 17.75 6.23 -1.82
CA CYS A 146 18.12 4.83 -1.66
C CYS A 146 18.00 4.10 -2.99
N GLN A 147 19.04 3.37 -3.35
CA GLN A 147 19.01 2.40 -4.46
C GLN A 147 19.17 1.01 -3.88
N TRP A 148 18.32 0.08 -4.31
CA TRP A 148 18.45 -1.31 -3.88
C TRP A 148 19.02 -2.18 -4.99
N GLU A 149 19.74 -3.19 -4.56
CA GLU A 149 20.27 -4.22 -5.41
C GLU A 149 19.95 -5.58 -4.80
N ILE A 150 19.33 -6.45 -5.60
CA ILE A 150 19.01 -7.81 -5.18
C ILE A 150 20.19 -8.69 -5.54
N GLN A 151 20.90 -9.15 -4.52
CA GLN A 151 22.00 -10.11 -4.70
C GLN A 151 21.44 -11.53 -4.58
N GLN A 152 21.37 -12.22 -5.71
CA GLN A 152 21.05 -13.65 -5.71
C GLN A 152 22.24 -14.46 -5.21
N GLY A 153 22.10 -15.10 -4.07
CA GLY A 153 23.07 -16.07 -3.58
C GLY A 153 23.10 -17.32 -4.45
N LYS A 154 24.20 -18.08 -4.39
CA LYS A 154 24.34 -19.36 -5.12
C LYS A 154 23.41 -20.47 -4.62
N GLU A 155 22.80 -20.29 -3.47
CA GLU A 155 21.76 -21.14 -2.88
C GLU A 155 20.48 -20.29 -2.74
N GLU A 156 19.31 -20.86 -3.05
CA GLU A 156 17.99 -20.15 -2.98
C GLU A 156 17.70 -19.55 -1.60
N GLU A 157 18.41 -19.97 -0.59
CA GLU A 157 18.25 -19.56 0.82
C GLU A 157 18.97 -18.25 1.19
N LYS A 158 19.76 -17.65 0.28
CA LYS A 158 20.58 -16.45 0.56
C LYS A 158 20.37 -15.30 -0.42
N THR A 159 19.14 -15.02 -0.77
CA THR A 159 18.84 -13.75 -1.44
C THR A 159 18.93 -12.62 -0.42
N ALA A 160 19.83 -11.68 -0.62
CA ALA A 160 19.95 -10.49 0.21
C ALA A 160 19.60 -9.25 -0.60
N VAL A 161 18.78 -8.40 -0.04
CA VAL A 161 18.53 -7.05 -0.58
C VAL A 161 19.48 -6.08 0.12
N ARG A 162 20.29 -5.41 -0.63
CA ARG A 162 21.20 -4.35 -0.13
C ARG A 162 20.72 -3.00 -0.62
N VAL A 163 20.88 -2.00 0.21
CA VAL A 163 20.56 -0.62 -0.12
C VAL A 163 21.83 0.22 -0.09
N ARG A 164 22.06 0.92 -1.19
CA ARG A 164 23.06 1.97 -1.29
C ARG A 164 22.41 3.33 -1.08
N ILE A 165 22.91 4.09 -0.11
CA ILE A 165 22.45 5.45 0.16
C ILE A 165 23.30 6.41 -0.66
N GLN A 166 22.67 7.17 -1.56
CA GLN A 166 23.30 8.31 -2.21
C GLN A 166 23.13 9.52 -1.28
N LYS A 167 24.24 10.08 -0.84
CA LYS A 167 24.22 11.34 -0.07
C LYS A 167 23.92 12.47 -1.02
N THR A 168 22.82 13.16 -0.77
CA THR A 168 22.53 14.47 -1.36
C THR A 168 23.20 15.56 -0.56
#